data_9ea81acc2a2493094ce955a3cf2efd1b
#
_entry.id   9ea81acc2a2493094ce955a3cf2efd1b
#
_cell.length_a   1.000
_cell.length_b   1.000
_cell.length_c   1.000
_cell.angle_alpha   90.00
_cell.angle_beta   90.00
_cell.angle_gamma   90.00
#
_symmetry.space_group_name_H-M   'P 1'
#
loop_
_entity.id
_entity.type
_entity.pdbx_description
1 polymer ?
#
loop_
_entity_poly.entity_id
_entity_poly.type
_entity_poly.pdbx_seq_one_letter_code
_entity_poly.pdbx_strand_id
1 'polypeptide(L)'
;MGAQGNPPPFQGHRLATATKSPCEKVIRRDIARTYPEHEFFKEKDGLGQESLFNVIKAYSLHDREVGYCQGSGFIVGLLLMQMPEEEAFAVLVKIMEDYRMRDMFKPTMAELGLCMYQLENLVAEQLPDLNQHFQSQNFHTSMYASSWFLTLFTTALSLPMACRIMDVFLSEGMEIIFKVALAMLTLGKEELMSLDMEGMLKYFQKELPARAESDPEALMQLAYTMKYNAKKMKKLEKEYVVIKTKEQEEMAELKRLRQENKQLRHRCEMLEEESRALADRLVKGQVSRAEEEETTFVVQRELDVLRHTHLETTHQLALANEKIRSLSLMMEETQTSRQSSIEEITLKQEQLQQREEMIECLQEELVKVRLREAENDALIRDLRSRIHELEEDKKTLREITPDNSVAHLQEELIAVKLREAEANLSLKDLRHRVTELSNQWQRHLQEHKQEPVNSGEAHSTPKKLLLWNWRLKFK
;
A
#
# COMPACT_ATOMS: atom_id res chain seq x y z
N MET A 1 14.17 -13.88 36.37
CA MET A 1 14.94 -13.73 35.12
C MET A 1 14.87 -12.28 34.75
N GLY A 2 16.01 -11.58 34.81
CA GLY A 2 16.06 -10.12 34.75
C GLY A 2 15.73 -9.60 33.36
N ALA A 3 14.92 -8.56 33.31
CA ALA A 3 14.75 -7.74 32.15
C ALA A 3 16.11 -7.12 31.81
N GLN A 4 16.74 -7.60 30.75
CA GLN A 4 17.85 -6.89 30.14
C GLN A 4 17.26 -5.64 29.51
N GLY A 5 17.43 -4.50 30.19
CA GLY A 5 17.11 -3.19 29.64
C GLY A 5 17.90 -3.02 28.34
N ASN A 6 17.21 -2.57 27.27
CA ASN A 6 17.88 -2.22 26.03
C ASN A 6 19.02 -1.26 26.33
N PRO A 7 20.24 -1.48 25.78
CA PRO A 7 21.34 -0.55 25.94
C PRO A 7 20.92 0.83 25.42
N PRO A 8 21.48 1.90 25.97
CA PRO A 8 21.17 3.24 25.49
C PRO A 8 21.41 3.32 23.95
N PRO A 9 20.58 4.08 23.21
CA PRO A 9 20.52 4.03 21.74
C PRO A 9 21.89 4.20 21.08
N PHE A 10 22.78 5.02 21.62
CA PHE A 10 24.16 5.20 21.11
C PHE A 10 25.04 3.95 21.15
N GLN A 11 24.90 3.11 22.19
CA GLN A 11 25.63 1.84 22.26
C GLN A 11 25.02 0.78 21.34
N GLY A 12 23.69 0.82 21.17
CA GLY A 12 22.95 -0.08 20.28
C GLY A 12 23.36 0.08 18.82
N HIS A 13 23.54 1.29 18.33
CA HIS A 13 23.98 1.60 16.97
C HIS A 13 25.35 0.96 16.64
N ARG A 14 26.35 1.20 17.44
CA ARG A 14 27.72 0.68 17.22
C ARG A 14 27.81 -0.84 17.23
N LEU A 15 27.07 -1.51 18.09
CA LEU A 15 27.03 -2.97 18.15
C LEU A 15 26.27 -3.57 16.95
N ALA A 16 25.21 -2.90 16.49
CA ALA A 16 24.41 -3.35 15.40
C ALA A 16 25.11 -3.24 14.04
N THR A 17 25.92 -2.20 13.82
CA THR A 17 26.67 -2.05 12.56
C THR A 17 27.65 -3.19 12.30
N ALA A 18 28.23 -3.79 13.34
CA ALA A 18 29.14 -4.93 13.23
C ALA A 18 28.41 -6.27 12.97
N THR A 19 27.10 -6.36 13.21
CA THR A 19 26.34 -7.60 13.10
C THR A 19 25.66 -7.69 11.73
N LYS A 20 25.58 -8.90 11.14
CA LYS A 20 24.84 -9.10 9.88
C LYS A 20 23.33 -9.04 10.09
N SER A 21 22.64 -8.27 9.27
CA SER A 21 21.18 -8.24 9.20
C SER A 21 20.66 -9.11 8.05
N PRO A 22 19.54 -9.82 8.24
CA PRO A 22 18.85 -10.51 7.13
C PRO A 22 18.42 -9.57 6.00
N CYS A 23 18.20 -8.29 6.34
CA CYS A 23 17.67 -7.29 5.42
C CYS A 23 18.74 -6.57 4.58
N GLU A 24 20.04 -6.83 4.79
CA GLU A 24 21.13 -6.08 4.15
C GLU A 24 21.02 -5.98 2.62
N LYS A 25 20.66 -7.09 1.95
CA LYS A 25 20.52 -7.10 0.48
C LYS A 25 19.41 -6.18 -0.01
N VAL A 26 18.31 -6.14 0.72
CA VAL A 26 17.15 -5.28 0.37
C VAL A 26 17.50 -3.82 0.66
N ILE A 27 18.10 -3.56 1.81
CA ILE A 27 18.55 -2.22 2.22
C ILE A 27 19.50 -1.64 1.16
N ARG A 28 20.54 -2.36 0.77
CA ARG A 28 21.51 -1.89 -0.24
C ARG A 28 20.87 -1.55 -1.59
N ARG A 29 19.88 -2.34 -2.01
CA ARG A 29 19.15 -2.04 -3.25
C ARG A 29 18.35 -0.76 -3.15
N ASP A 30 17.73 -0.51 -1.98
CA ASP A 30 16.88 0.65 -1.78
C ASP A 30 17.65 1.94 -1.53
N ILE A 31 18.84 1.86 -0.95
CA ILE A 31 19.72 3.04 -0.73
C ILE A 31 20.04 3.74 -2.04
N ALA A 32 20.35 3.00 -3.10
CA ALA A 32 20.70 3.56 -4.39
C ALA A 32 19.60 4.44 -5.02
N ARG A 33 18.37 4.27 -4.58
CA ARG A 33 17.20 5.05 -5.05
C ARG A 33 16.67 6.06 -4.02
N THR A 34 17.32 6.15 -2.86
CA THR A 34 16.95 7.09 -1.80
C THR A 34 17.75 8.36 -1.96
N TYR A 35 17.11 9.46 -2.33
CA TYR A 35 17.70 10.77 -2.61
C TYR A 35 18.90 10.73 -3.58
N PRO A 36 18.76 10.13 -4.77
CA PRO A 36 19.89 9.91 -5.69
C PRO A 36 20.48 11.21 -6.22
N GLU A 37 19.72 12.29 -6.24
CA GLU A 37 20.17 13.60 -6.73
C GLU A 37 20.79 14.48 -5.63
N HIS A 38 20.69 14.07 -4.37
CA HIS A 38 21.18 14.87 -3.26
C HIS A 38 22.69 14.72 -3.11
N GLU A 39 23.42 15.83 -2.98
CA GLU A 39 24.88 15.88 -2.88
C GLU A 39 25.49 14.88 -1.90
N PHE A 40 24.84 14.68 -0.76
CA PHE A 40 25.30 13.76 0.28
C PHE A 40 25.11 12.28 -0.08
N PHE A 41 24.12 11.93 -0.91
CA PHE A 41 23.76 10.55 -1.23
C PHE A 41 24.05 10.13 -2.68
N LYS A 42 24.40 11.07 -3.55
CA LYS A 42 24.58 10.80 -4.99
C LYS A 42 25.79 9.90 -5.29
N GLU A 43 26.80 9.93 -4.43
CA GLU A 43 28.00 9.13 -4.62
C GLU A 43 27.72 7.68 -4.24
N LYS A 44 27.87 6.79 -5.22
CA LYS A 44 27.67 5.36 -5.01
C LYS A 44 28.71 4.83 -4.01
N ASP A 45 28.22 4.12 -2.99
CA ASP A 45 29.03 3.61 -1.88
C ASP A 45 29.82 4.73 -1.15
N GLY A 46 29.39 5.98 -1.32
CA GLY A 46 29.94 7.13 -0.61
C GLY A 46 29.45 7.23 0.83
N LEU A 47 30.01 8.20 1.56
CA LEU A 47 29.74 8.38 3.00
C LEU A 47 28.24 8.45 3.32
N GLY A 48 27.47 9.20 2.52
CA GLY A 48 26.03 9.34 2.75
C GLY A 48 25.26 8.04 2.60
N GLN A 49 25.57 7.27 1.55
CA GLN A 49 24.94 5.96 1.33
C GLN A 49 25.35 4.96 2.41
N GLU A 50 26.59 5.02 2.89
CA GLU A 50 27.06 4.15 3.95
C GLU A 50 26.44 4.51 5.29
N SER A 51 26.34 5.77 5.63
CA SER A 51 25.63 6.26 6.82
C SER A 51 24.15 5.84 6.80
N LEU A 52 23.49 5.98 5.66
CA LEU A 52 22.11 5.54 5.47
C LEU A 52 21.96 4.02 5.67
N PHE A 53 22.89 3.25 5.11
CA PHE A 53 22.94 1.81 5.31
C PHE A 53 23.12 1.43 6.77
N ASN A 54 24.05 2.07 7.46
CA ASN A 54 24.39 1.78 8.84
C ASN A 54 23.20 2.01 9.77
N VAL A 55 22.53 3.16 9.65
CA VAL A 55 21.37 3.50 10.47
C VAL A 55 20.20 2.54 10.23
N ILE A 56 19.86 2.27 8.97
CA ILE A 56 18.76 1.36 8.64
C ILE A 56 19.08 -0.07 9.08
N LYS A 57 20.31 -0.53 8.83
CA LYS A 57 20.77 -1.84 9.28
C LYS A 57 20.71 -1.96 10.80
N ALA A 58 21.21 -0.95 11.51
CA ALA A 58 21.16 -0.91 12.97
C ALA A 58 19.72 -1.02 13.47
N TYR A 59 18.80 -0.27 12.87
CA TYR A 59 17.38 -0.34 13.25
C TYR A 59 16.78 -1.72 12.95
N SER A 60 17.10 -2.33 11.81
CA SER A 60 16.61 -3.67 11.45
C SER A 60 17.06 -4.78 12.42
N LEU A 61 18.13 -4.55 13.16
CA LEU A 61 18.64 -5.45 14.21
C LEU A 61 18.08 -5.10 15.58
N HIS A 62 17.82 -3.82 15.82
CA HIS A 62 17.20 -3.31 17.04
C HIS A 62 15.74 -3.78 17.14
N ASP A 63 14.99 -3.64 16.06
CA ASP A 63 13.60 -4.10 15.98
C ASP A 63 13.44 -5.17 14.89
N ARG A 64 13.55 -6.41 15.28
CA ARG A 64 13.45 -7.56 14.37
C ARG A 64 12.04 -7.84 13.88
N GLU A 65 11.03 -7.34 14.56
CA GLU A 65 9.63 -7.49 14.15
C GLU A 65 9.33 -6.59 12.94
N VAL A 66 9.83 -5.38 12.95
CA VAL A 66 9.78 -4.46 11.81
C VAL A 66 10.81 -4.85 10.76
N GLY A 67 12.03 -5.15 11.18
CA GLY A 67 13.14 -5.43 10.29
C GLY A 67 13.44 -4.23 9.39
N TYR A 68 13.25 -4.41 8.10
CA TYR A 68 13.35 -3.34 7.12
C TYR A 68 12.03 -3.19 6.35
N CYS A 69 11.51 -1.99 6.32
CA CYS A 69 10.37 -1.61 5.48
C CYS A 69 10.79 -0.54 4.47
N GLN A 70 10.39 -0.75 3.22
CA GLN A 70 10.63 0.22 2.16
C GLN A 70 9.94 1.55 2.47
N GLY A 71 10.65 2.66 2.29
CA GLY A 71 10.17 4.00 2.62
C GLY A 71 10.84 4.58 3.87
N SER A 72 11.20 3.76 4.86
CA SER A 72 11.91 4.24 6.06
C SER A 72 13.25 4.92 5.75
N GLY A 73 13.88 4.53 4.65
CA GLY A 73 15.12 5.15 4.17
C GLY A 73 15.00 6.65 3.89
N PHE A 74 13.84 7.11 3.44
CA PHE A 74 13.64 8.54 3.18
C PHE A 74 13.59 9.37 4.47
N ILE A 75 12.99 8.82 5.52
CA ILE A 75 12.99 9.45 6.84
C ILE A 75 14.43 9.50 7.39
N VAL A 76 15.13 8.37 7.33
CA VAL A 76 16.52 8.28 7.80
C VAL A 76 17.44 9.20 7.00
N GLY A 77 17.26 9.25 5.69
CA GLY A 77 18.03 10.16 4.83
C GLY A 77 17.83 11.62 5.20
N LEU A 78 16.59 12.03 5.48
CA LEU A 78 16.30 13.39 5.94
C LEU A 78 17.01 13.70 7.28
N LEU A 79 17.00 12.76 8.22
CA LEU A 79 17.69 12.91 9.50
C LEU A 79 19.22 13.03 9.30
N LEU A 80 19.80 12.20 8.44
CA LEU A 80 21.24 12.21 8.15
C LEU A 80 21.73 13.48 7.43
N MET A 81 20.84 14.19 6.76
CA MET A 81 21.15 15.52 6.22
C MET A 81 21.32 16.57 7.32
N GLN A 82 20.84 16.31 8.53
CA GLN A 82 20.80 17.26 9.64
C GLN A 82 21.67 16.85 10.83
N MET A 83 22.00 15.56 10.97
CA MET A 83 22.67 15.05 12.13
C MET A 83 23.52 13.81 11.81
N PRO A 84 24.56 13.47 12.63
CA PRO A 84 25.37 12.28 12.45
C PRO A 84 24.59 10.97 12.71
N GLU A 85 25.18 9.84 12.30
CA GLU A 85 24.54 8.51 12.32
C GLU A 85 23.94 8.12 13.68
N GLU A 86 24.67 8.34 14.76
CA GLU A 86 24.24 7.95 16.09
C GLU A 86 23.02 8.76 16.56
N GLU A 87 22.99 10.04 16.26
CA GLU A 87 21.87 10.92 16.58
C GLU A 87 20.67 10.57 15.70
N ALA A 88 20.89 10.38 14.39
CA ALA A 88 19.86 9.96 13.44
C ALA A 88 19.23 8.62 13.85
N PHE A 89 20.03 7.67 14.30
CA PHE A 89 19.53 6.41 14.83
C PHE A 89 18.68 6.60 16.10
N ALA A 90 19.15 7.42 17.04
CA ALA A 90 18.42 7.69 18.28
C ALA A 90 17.07 8.38 18.02
N VAL A 91 17.06 9.36 17.09
CA VAL A 91 15.84 10.05 16.67
C VAL A 91 14.89 9.07 15.94
N LEU A 92 15.44 8.23 15.06
CA LEU A 92 14.65 7.19 14.38
C LEU A 92 13.97 6.25 15.38
N VAL A 93 14.71 5.74 16.38
CA VAL A 93 14.14 4.88 17.42
C VAL A 93 12.97 5.61 18.11
N LYS A 94 13.16 6.89 18.44
CA LYS A 94 12.09 7.71 19.06
C LYS A 94 10.88 7.90 18.15
N ILE A 95 11.11 8.17 16.86
CA ILE A 95 10.03 8.27 15.87
C ILE A 95 9.24 6.96 15.81
N MET A 96 9.93 5.85 15.81
CA MET A 96 9.30 4.54 15.75
C MET A 96 8.49 4.22 17.01
N GLU A 97 9.07 4.45 18.20
CA GLU A 97 8.47 4.09 19.48
C GLU A 97 7.36 5.04 19.92
N ASP A 98 7.62 6.36 19.88
CA ASP A 98 6.77 7.37 20.50
C ASP A 98 5.70 7.93 19.54
N TYR A 99 5.90 7.82 18.21
CA TYR A 99 5.02 8.43 17.20
C TYR A 99 4.21 7.41 16.39
N ARG A 100 4.12 6.16 16.86
CA ARG A 100 3.37 5.05 16.23
C ARG A 100 3.90 4.63 14.85
N MET A 101 5.05 5.17 14.42
CA MET A 101 5.64 4.81 13.12
C MET A 101 6.09 3.34 13.07
N ARG A 102 6.46 2.76 14.22
CA ARG A 102 6.78 1.33 14.33
C ARG A 102 5.64 0.43 13.83
N ASP A 103 4.42 0.68 14.28
CA ASP A 103 3.24 -0.12 13.90
C ASP A 103 2.83 0.12 12.44
N MET A 104 3.20 1.26 11.87
CA MET A 104 3.00 1.58 10.46
C MET A 104 3.95 0.77 9.55
N PHE A 105 5.16 0.47 10.05
CA PHE A 105 6.19 -0.27 9.31
C PHE A 105 6.19 -1.79 9.60
N LYS A 106 5.40 -2.28 10.54
CA LYS A 106 5.23 -3.72 10.74
C LYS A 106 4.71 -4.41 9.48
N PRO A 107 5.03 -5.69 9.26
CA PRO A 107 4.58 -6.43 8.08
C PRO A 107 3.07 -6.41 7.85
N THR A 108 2.27 -6.26 8.90
CA THR A 108 0.80 -6.16 8.80
C THR A 108 0.32 -4.82 8.28
N MET A 109 1.13 -3.77 8.36
CA MET A 109 0.77 -2.37 8.03
C MET A 109 -0.58 -1.93 8.64
N ALA A 110 -0.94 -2.49 9.78
CA ALA A 110 -2.26 -2.26 10.40
C ALA A 110 -2.48 -0.79 10.75
N GLU A 111 -1.44 -0.13 11.23
CA GLU A 111 -1.49 1.31 11.55
C GLU A 111 -1.63 2.17 10.29
N LEU A 112 -0.95 1.82 9.20
CA LEU A 112 -1.15 2.50 7.93
C LEU A 112 -2.60 2.37 7.45
N GLY A 113 -3.17 1.17 7.54
CA GLY A 113 -4.58 0.94 7.23
C GLY A 113 -5.53 1.77 8.10
N LEU A 114 -5.22 1.89 9.40
CA LEU A 114 -5.97 2.77 10.32
C LEU A 114 -5.84 4.24 9.90
N CYS A 115 -4.64 4.72 9.59
CA CYS A 115 -4.43 6.09 9.13
C CYS A 115 -5.21 6.37 7.83
N MET A 116 -5.23 5.44 6.90
CA MET A 116 -6.02 5.59 5.66
C MET A 116 -7.52 5.66 5.95
N TYR A 117 -8.03 4.80 6.82
CA TYR A 117 -9.42 4.83 7.26
C TYR A 117 -9.78 6.15 7.95
N GLN A 118 -8.90 6.63 8.82
CA GLN A 118 -9.08 7.90 9.52
C GLN A 118 -9.04 9.09 8.56
N LEU A 119 -8.11 9.11 7.61
CA LEU A 119 -8.01 10.17 6.60
C LEU A 119 -9.26 10.19 5.71
N GLU A 120 -9.74 9.04 5.26
CA GLU A 120 -10.97 8.93 4.47
C GLU A 120 -12.16 9.56 5.20
N ASN A 121 -12.30 9.27 6.50
CA ASN A 121 -13.34 9.87 7.34
C ASN A 121 -13.18 11.38 7.53
N LEU A 122 -11.96 11.88 7.60
CA LEU A 122 -11.69 13.31 7.65
C LEU A 122 -12.00 14.00 6.32
N VAL A 123 -11.66 13.36 5.21
CA VAL A 123 -12.00 13.86 3.87
C VAL A 123 -13.51 13.88 3.66
N ALA A 124 -14.21 12.83 4.07
CA ALA A 124 -15.67 12.77 4.02
C ALA A 124 -16.34 13.90 4.82
N GLU A 125 -15.74 14.29 5.95
CA GLU A 125 -16.26 15.37 6.81
C GLU A 125 -15.95 16.76 6.27
N GLN A 126 -14.70 17.00 5.85
CA GLN A 126 -14.22 18.35 5.53
C GLN A 126 -14.26 18.67 4.04
N LEU A 127 -14.22 17.66 3.19
CA LEU A 127 -14.23 17.77 1.74
C LEU A 127 -15.25 16.79 1.13
N PRO A 128 -16.54 16.87 1.50
CA PRO A 128 -17.57 15.88 1.14
C PRO A 128 -17.71 15.72 -0.38
N ASP A 129 -17.65 16.81 -1.14
CA ASP A 129 -17.76 16.76 -2.60
C ASP A 129 -16.59 15.97 -3.20
N LEU A 130 -15.36 16.24 -2.72
CA LEU A 130 -14.16 15.55 -3.16
C LEU A 130 -14.22 14.06 -2.78
N ASN A 131 -14.70 13.75 -1.58
CA ASN A 131 -14.92 12.37 -1.15
C ASN A 131 -15.91 11.66 -2.05
N GLN A 132 -17.03 12.29 -2.39
CA GLN A 132 -18.02 11.72 -3.31
C GLN A 132 -17.42 11.49 -4.71
N HIS A 133 -16.60 12.43 -5.19
CA HIS A 133 -15.89 12.27 -6.44
C HIS A 133 -14.92 11.10 -6.39
N PHE A 134 -14.09 10.98 -5.36
CA PHE A 134 -13.19 9.85 -5.15
C PHE A 134 -13.95 8.51 -5.12
N GLN A 135 -15.05 8.44 -4.41
CA GLN A 135 -15.90 7.23 -4.38
C GLN A 135 -16.47 6.91 -5.76
N SER A 136 -16.94 7.91 -6.51
CA SER A 136 -17.48 7.71 -7.87
C SER A 136 -16.43 7.17 -8.85
N GLN A 137 -15.18 7.53 -8.63
CA GLN A 137 -14.03 7.11 -9.43
C GLN A 137 -13.34 5.85 -8.84
N ASN A 138 -13.82 5.31 -7.70
CA ASN A 138 -13.14 4.30 -6.85
C ASN A 138 -11.68 4.63 -6.57
N PHE A 139 -11.43 5.87 -6.31
CA PHE A 139 -10.13 6.38 -5.97
C PHE A 139 -9.91 6.29 -4.46
N HIS A 140 -9.22 5.24 -4.04
CA HIS A 140 -9.01 5.01 -2.60
C HIS A 140 -7.96 5.90 -2.00
N THR A 141 -8.15 6.24 -0.73
CA THR A 141 -7.19 7.01 0.07
C THR A 141 -5.79 6.40 0.05
N SER A 142 -5.68 5.07 0.07
CA SER A 142 -4.40 4.38 0.00
C SER A 142 -3.63 4.59 -1.31
N MET A 143 -4.29 4.98 -2.39
CA MET A 143 -3.65 5.16 -3.70
C MET A 143 -2.79 6.43 -3.77
N TYR A 144 -3.10 7.42 -2.97
CA TYR A 144 -2.37 8.69 -2.95
C TYR A 144 -1.68 8.97 -1.61
N ALA A 145 -2.29 8.62 -0.50
CA ALA A 145 -1.81 9.02 0.82
C ALA A 145 -0.82 8.04 1.48
N SER A 146 -0.77 6.77 1.04
CA SER A 146 0.10 5.78 1.69
C SER A 146 1.57 6.21 1.72
N SER A 147 2.08 6.76 0.61
CA SER A 147 3.46 7.26 0.55
C SER A 147 3.67 8.47 1.46
N TRP A 148 2.69 9.36 1.56
CA TRP A 148 2.77 10.53 2.43
C TRP A 148 2.97 10.15 3.90
N PHE A 149 2.19 9.17 4.37
CA PHE A 149 2.25 8.70 5.74
C PHE A 149 3.51 7.86 6.01
N LEU A 150 3.87 6.96 5.10
CA LEU A 150 5.07 6.12 5.25
C LEU A 150 6.37 6.91 5.20
N THR A 151 6.40 8.03 4.50
CA THR A 151 7.62 8.81 4.31
C THR A 151 7.54 10.21 4.92
N LEU A 152 6.48 10.53 5.67
CA LEU A 152 6.26 11.85 6.23
C LEU A 152 6.43 12.97 5.19
N PHE A 153 5.85 12.77 4.00
CA PHE A 153 5.91 13.64 2.83
C PHE A 153 7.28 13.80 2.17
N THR A 154 8.34 13.16 2.66
CA THR A 154 9.70 13.34 2.13
C THR A 154 9.87 12.90 0.67
N THR A 155 8.98 12.06 0.16
CA THR A 155 8.97 11.66 -1.27
C THR A 155 7.98 12.46 -2.11
N ALA A 156 7.09 13.21 -1.47
CA ALA A 156 6.05 13.95 -2.15
C ALA A 156 6.35 15.44 -2.27
N LEU A 157 7.14 16.00 -1.37
CA LEU A 157 7.44 17.41 -1.28
C LEU A 157 8.95 17.64 -1.28
N SER A 158 9.36 18.87 -1.55
CA SER A 158 10.77 19.27 -1.51
C SER A 158 11.39 19.12 -0.11
N LEU A 159 12.69 18.94 -0.06
CA LEU A 159 13.41 18.77 1.21
C LEU A 159 13.14 19.89 2.23
N PRO A 160 13.14 21.19 1.86
CA PRO A 160 12.82 22.24 2.80
C PRO A 160 11.43 22.11 3.40
N MET A 161 10.45 21.72 2.59
CA MET A 161 9.09 21.52 3.07
C MET A 161 8.96 20.25 3.91
N ALA A 162 9.60 19.16 3.51
CA ALA A 162 9.67 17.94 4.28
C ALA A 162 10.34 18.14 5.65
N CYS A 163 11.41 18.91 5.72
CA CYS A 163 12.05 19.30 6.98
C CYS A 163 11.08 20.06 7.87
N ARG A 164 10.36 21.03 7.32
CA ARG A 164 9.39 21.82 8.07
C ARG A 164 8.22 20.96 8.63
N ILE A 165 7.74 20.04 7.83
CA ILE A 165 6.72 19.06 8.27
C ILE A 165 7.30 18.16 9.37
N MET A 166 8.55 17.71 9.21
CA MET A 166 9.25 16.89 10.21
C MET A 166 9.40 17.64 11.53
N ASP A 167 9.75 18.92 11.52
CA ASP A 167 9.85 19.75 12.72
C ASP A 167 8.55 19.77 13.51
N VAL A 168 7.44 19.99 12.81
CA VAL A 168 6.13 20.02 13.44
C VAL A 168 5.70 18.61 13.85
N PHE A 169 6.00 17.61 13.06
CA PHE A 169 5.72 16.21 13.41
C PHE A 169 6.42 15.78 14.70
N LEU A 170 7.68 16.15 14.87
CA LEU A 170 8.44 15.87 16.09
C LEU A 170 7.91 16.65 17.31
N SER A 171 7.21 17.76 17.09
CA SER A 171 6.58 18.57 18.14
C SER A 171 5.15 18.13 18.47
N GLU A 172 4.33 17.89 17.46
CA GLU A 172 2.88 17.67 17.59
C GLU A 172 2.44 16.22 17.33
N GLY A 173 3.31 15.39 16.75
CA GLY A 173 3.02 14.00 16.39
C GLY A 173 2.27 13.85 15.07
N MET A 174 1.55 12.74 14.93
CA MET A 174 0.85 12.35 13.69
C MET A 174 -0.25 13.33 13.25
N GLU A 175 -0.72 14.18 14.15
CA GLU A 175 -1.79 15.13 13.84
C GLU A 175 -1.46 16.01 12.64
N ILE A 176 -0.22 16.53 12.58
CA ILE A 176 0.21 17.41 11.47
C ILE A 176 0.20 16.67 10.13
N ILE A 177 0.51 15.38 10.11
CA ILE A 177 0.51 14.59 8.88
C ILE A 177 -0.90 14.53 8.27
N PHE A 178 -1.92 14.32 9.10
CA PHE A 178 -3.32 14.39 8.66
C PHE A 178 -3.70 15.79 8.19
N LYS A 179 -3.28 16.83 8.92
CA LYS A 179 -3.57 18.22 8.58
C LYS A 179 -2.94 18.63 7.26
N VAL A 180 -1.69 18.27 7.03
CA VAL A 180 -0.99 18.52 5.74
C VAL A 180 -1.66 17.74 4.61
N ALA A 181 -2.04 16.48 4.84
CA ALA A 181 -2.77 15.69 3.84
C ALA A 181 -4.09 16.37 3.43
N LEU A 182 -4.87 16.84 4.42
CA LEU A 182 -6.12 17.58 4.17
C LEU A 182 -5.88 18.92 3.48
N ALA A 183 -4.83 19.63 3.88
CA ALA A 183 -4.47 20.91 3.25
C ALA A 183 -4.08 20.71 1.77
N MET A 184 -3.29 19.69 1.47
CA MET A 184 -2.97 19.34 0.08
C MET A 184 -4.23 19.00 -0.73
N LEU A 185 -5.12 18.18 -0.17
CA LEU A 185 -6.40 17.86 -0.83
C LEU A 185 -7.27 19.10 -1.04
N THR A 186 -7.29 20.00 -0.07
CA THR A 186 -8.03 21.26 -0.16
C THR A 186 -7.43 22.17 -1.23
N LEU A 187 -6.10 22.25 -1.28
CA LEU A 187 -5.37 23.03 -2.28
C LEU A 187 -5.63 22.54 -3.72
N GLY A 188 -5.70 21.21 -3.90
CA GLY A 188 -5.93 20.60 -5.19
C GLY A 188 -7.40 20.30 -5.51
N LYS A 189 -8.36 20.69 -4.65
CA LYS A 189 -9.76 20.25 -4.75
C LYS A 189 -10.38 20.54 -6.10
N GLU A 190 -10.22 21.74 -6.61
CA GLU A 190 -10.86 22.19 -7.84
C GLU A 190 -10.40 21.37 -9.04
N GLU A 191 -9.12 21.17 -9.15
CA GLU A 191 -8.52 20.38 -10.23
C GLU A 191 -8.87 18.89 -10.08
N LEU A 192 -8.73 18.35 -8.88
CA LEU A 192 -9.07 16.94 -8.60
C LEU A 192 -10.50 16.60 -8.95
N MET A 193 -11.44 17.54 -8.72
CA MET A 193 -12.86 17.37 -9.07
C MET A 193 -13.09 17.30 -10.60
N SER A 194 -12.19 17.84 -11.40
CA SER A 194 -12.29 17.84 -12.85
C SER A 194 -11.62 16.63 -13.51
N LEU A 195 -10.80 15.89 -12.75
CA LEU A 195 -9.97 14.82 -13.25
C LEU A 195 -10.64 13.46 -13.04
N ASP A 196 -10.33 12.57 -13.93
CA ASP A 196 -10.60 11.16 -13.79
C ASP A 196 -9.50 10.48 -12.96
N MET A 197 -9.62 9.19 -12.65
CA MET A 197 -8.70 8.48 -11.78
C MET A 197 -7.23 8.58 -12.23
N GLU A 198 -6.92 8.43 -13.53
CA GLU A 198 -5.53 8.53 -13.98
C GLU A 198 -5.02 9.95 -13.98
N GLY A 199 -5.88 10.92 -14.32
CA GLY A 199 -5.56 12.33 -14.16
C GLY A 199 -5.24 12.67 -12.72
N MET A 200 -6.05 12.18 -11.77
CA MET A 200 -5.80 12.37 -10.34
C MET A 200 -4.46 11.76 -9.92
N LEU A 201 -4.13 10.52 -10.34
CA LEU A 201 -2.84 9.91 -10.02
C LEU A 201 -1.66 10.74 -10.55
N LYS A 202 -1.75 11.25 -11.77
CA LYS A 202 -0.72 12.12 -12.34
C LYS A 202 -0.63 13.46 -11.61
N TYR A 203 -1.78 14.01 -11.25
CA TYR A 203 -1.88 15.26 -10.50
C TYR A 203 -1.22 15.13 -9.13
N PHE A 204 -1.51 14.06 -8.40
CA PHE A 204 -0.89 13.76 -7.11
C PHE A 204 0.64 13.60 -7.18
N GLN A 205 1.15 13.12 -8.31
CA GLN A 205 2.58 12.86 -8.47
C GLN A 205 3.39 14.11 -8.83
N LYS A 206 2.81 15.08 -9.54
CA LYS A 206 3.58 16.20 -10.10
C LYS A 206 2.99 17.57 -9.79
N GLU A 207 1.72 17.77 -10.11
CA GLU A 207 1.12 19.12 -10.11
C GLU A 207 0.76 19.56 -8.70
N LEU A 208 0.17 18.67 -7.92
CA LEU A 208 -0.20 18.97 -6.54
C LEU A 208 1.03 19.27 -5.67
N PRO A 209 2.12 18.49 -5.70
CA PRO A 209 3.36 18.85 -5.04
C PRO A 209 3.92 20.20 -5.48
N ALA A 210 4.00 20.44 -6.79
CA ALA A 210 4.49 21.70 -7.32
C ALA A 210 3.65 22.91 -6.86
N ARG A 211 2.32 22.74 -6.83
CA ARG A 211 1.40 23.74 -6.30
C ARG A 211 1.58 23.98 -4.80
N ALA A 212 1.77 22.92 -4.04
CA ALA A 212 2.04 23.00 -2.61
C ALA A 212 3.36 23.73 -2.31
N GLU A 213 4.34 23.57 -3.18
CA GLU A 213 5.66 24.20 -3.07
C GLU A 213 5.71 25.64 -3.59
N SER A 214 4.74 26.07 -4.36
CA SER A 214 4.66 27.46 -4.84
C SER A 214 4.49 28.47 -3.70
N ASP A 215 3.81 28.08 -2.64
CA ASP A 215 3.67 28.86 -1.40
C ASP A 215 3.66 27.92 -0.17
N PRO A 216 4.85 27.53 0.33
CA PRO A 216 4.98 26.65 1.49
C PRO A 216 4.36 27.20 2.76
N GLU A 217 4.35 28.52 2.91
CA GLU A 217 3.73 29.17 4.08
C GLU A 217 2.21 29.04 4.04
N ALA A 218 1.61 29.30 2.89
CA ALA A 218 0.17 29.14 2.71
C ALA A 218 -0.27 27.69 2.97
N LEU A 219 0.51 26.70 2.50
CA LEU A 219 0.22 25.29 2.77
C LEU A 219 0.22 25.00 4.27
N MET A 220 1.24 25.45 5.00
CA MET A 220 1.32 25.21 6.44
C MET A 220 0.23 25.95 7.20
N GLN A 221 -0.07 27.20 6.85
CA GLN A 221 -1.19 27.95 7.43
C GLN A 221 -2.51 27.24 7.17
N LEU A 222 -2.72 26.76 5.94
CA LEU A 222 -3.90 25.98 5.59
C LEU A 222 -3.97 24.70 6.43
N ALA A 223 -2.87 23.98 6.60
CA ALA A 223 -2.80 22.80 7.43
C ALA A 223 -3.21 23.08 8.88
N TYR A 224 -2.78 24.18 9.45
CA TYR A 224 -3.19 24.59 10.81
C TYR A 224 -4.68 24.95 10.93
N THR A 225 -5.33 25.34 9.84
CA THR A 225 -6.78 25.58 9.83
C THR A 225 -7.61 24.29 9.75
N MET A 226 -7.00 23.18 9.30
CA MET A 226 -7.68 21.89 9.19
C MET A 226 -8.14 21.38 10.55
N LYS A 227 -9.38 20.94 10.59
CA LYS A 227 -9.97 20.44 11.83
C LYS A 227 -9.46 19.03 12.12
N TYR A 228 -8.85 18.88 13.29
CA TYR A 228 -8.44 17.57 13.80
C TYR A 228 -9.05 17.37 15.19
N ASN A 229 -9.81 16.32 15.36
CA ASN A 229 -10.44 16.01 16.63
C ASN A 229 -9.89 14.68 17.17
N ALA A 230 -8.98 14.78 18.15
CA ALA A 230 -8.33 13.61 18.75
C ALA A 230 -9.34 12.61 19.38
N LYS A 231 -10.48 13.08 19.89
CA LYS A 231 -11.53 12.19 20.42
C LYS A 231 -12.21 11.40 19.30
N LYS A 232 -12.47 12.06 18.16
CA LYS A 232 -13.02 11.40 16.97
C LYS A 232 -12.02 10.39 16.42
N MET A 233 -10.73 10.73 16.31
CA MET A 233 -9.69 9.83 15.86
C MET A 233 -9.59 8.55 16.71
N LYS A 234 -9.67 8.69 18.03
CA LYS A 234 -9.74 7.54 18.95
C LYS A 234 -11.03 6.72 18.78
N LYS A 235 -12.14 7.35 18.41
CA LYS A 235 -13.38 6.63 18.10
C LYS A 235 -13.21 5.82 16.80
N LEU A 236 -12.70 6.44 15.76
CA LEU A 236 -12.41 5.77 14.48
C LEU A 236 -11.41 4.62 14.63
N GLU A 237 -10.41 4.78 15.51
CA GLU A 237 -9.48 3.70 15.85
C GLU A 237 -10.21 2.48 16.44
N LYS A 238 -11.12 2.71 17.38
CA LYS A 238 -11.93 1.62 17.95
C LYS A 238 -12.85 0.98 16.90
N GLU A 239 -13.47 1.79 16.06
CA GLU A 239 -14.31 1.30 14.96
C GLU A 239 -13.49 0.45 13.98
N TYR A 240 -12.30 0.91 13.62
CA TYR A 240 -11.40 0.19 12.73
C TYR A 240 -10.94 -1.16 13.34
N VAL A 241 -10.62 -1.18 14.63
CA VAL A 241 -10.27 -2.42 15.35
C VAL A 241 -11.44 -3.41 15.28
N VAL A 242 -12.67 -2.96 15.51
CA VAL A 242 -13.86 -3.82 15.41
C VAL A 242 -14.03 -4.36 13.98
N ILE A 243 -13.85 -3.51 12.97
CA ILE A 243 -13.88 -3.93 11.56
C ILE A 243 -12.84 -5.01 11.30
N LYS A 244 -11.59 -4.77 11.71
CA LYS A 244 -10.48 -5.72 11.48
C LYS A 244 -10.63 -7.02 12.26
N THR A 245 -11.12 -6.95 13.50
CA THR A 245 -11.38 -8.15 14.30
C THR A 245 -12.42 -9.02 13.61
N LYS A 246 -13.49 -8.42 13.13
CA LYS A 246 -14.56 -9.11 12.41
C LYS A 246 -14.05 -9.75 11.10
N GLU A 247 -13.26 -9.02 10.32
CA GLU A 247 -12.59 -9.61 9.14
C GLU A 247 -11.74 -10.83 9.49
N GLN A 248 -10.99 -10.76 10.60
CA GLN A 248 -10.16 -11.87 11.06
C GLN A 248 -10.98 -13.07 11.55
N GLU A 249 -12.08 -12.82 12.27
CA GLU A 249 -12.99 -13.85 12.73
C GLU A 249 -13.64 -14.60 11.56
N GLU A 250 -14.10 -13.87 10.55
CA GLU A 250 -14.69 -14.47 9.35
C GLU A 250 -13.65 -15.23 8.51
N MET A 251 -12.44 -14.72 8.40
CA MET A 251 -11.33 -15.45 7.79
C MET A 251 -11.01 -16.76 8.54
N ALA A 252 -11.04 -16.72 9.87
CA ALA A 252 -10.82 -17.90 10.71
C ALA A 252 -11.97 -18.91 10.55
N GLU A 253 -13.21 -18.43 10.55
CA GLU A 253 -14.39 -19.27 10.34
C GLU A 253 -14.41 -19.89 8.93
N LEU A 254 -14.07 -19.13 7.91
CA LEU A 254 -13.92 -19.64 6.55
C LEU A 254 -12.86 -20.75 6.48
N LYS A 255 -11.75 -20.60 7.19
CA LYS A 255 -10.70 -21.62 7.28
C LYS A 255 -11.20 -22.87 7.99
N ARG A 256 -11.94 -22.70 9.10
CA ARG A 256 -12.57 -23.79 9.85
C ARG A 256 -13.56 -24.57 8.98
N LEU A 257 -14.46 -23.87 8.30
CA LEU A 257 -15.45 -24.48 7.42
C LEU A 257 -14.82 -25.24 6.24
N ARG A 258 -13.73 -24.72 5.69
CA ARG A 258 -12.95 -25.45 4.67
C ARG A 258 -12.35 -26.75 5.18
N GLN A 259 -11.85 -26.73 6.41
CA GLN A 259 -11.26 -27.92 7.04
C GLN A 259 -12.36 -28.95 7.37
N GLU A 260 -13.49 -28.52 7.89
CA GLU A 260 -14.64 -29.36 8.16
C GLU A 260 -15.20 -30.00 6.88
N ASN A 261 -15.33 -29.21 5.81
CA ASN A 261 -15.74 -29.73 4.51
C ASN A 261 -14.80 -30.82 4.00
N LYS A 262 -13.48 -30.64 4.15
CA LYS A 262 -12.48 -31.65 3.78
C LYS A 262 -12.64 -32.94 4.60
N GLN A 263 -12.88 -32.81 5.90
CA GLN A 263 -13.12 -33.97 6.78
C GLN A 263 -14.40 -34.72 6.44
N LEU A 264 -15.47 -33.96 6.18
CA LEU A 264 -16.77 -34.56 5.80
C LEU A 264 -16.67 -35.30 4.46
N ARG A 265 -15.99 -34.75 3.47
CA ARG A 265 -15.75 -35.45 2.19
C ARG A 265 -14.99 -36.74 2.38
N HIS A 266 -13.91 -36.72 3.17
CA HIS A 266 -13.15 -37.94 3.45
C HIS A 266 -14.00 -38.98 4.19
N ARG A 267 -14.87 -38.55 5.12
CA ARG A 267 -15.79 -39.45 5.81
C ARG A 267 -16.83 -40.06 4.89
N CYS A 268 -17.33 -39.29 3.92
CA CYS A 268 -18.24 -39.79 2.88
C CYS A 268 -17.56 -40.87 2.02
N GLU A 269 -16.31 -40.59 1.55
CA GLU A 269 -15.51 -41.57 0.77
C GLU A 269 -15.33 -42.89 1.54
N MET A 270 -14.99 -42.84 2.83
CA MET A 270 -14.80 -43.99 3.67
C MET A 270 -16.10 -44.79 3.84
N LEU A 271 -17.25 -44.10 4.05
CA LEU A 271 -18.56 -44.75 4.19
C LEU A 271 -19.04 -45.38 2.88
N GLU A 272 -18.73 -44.75 1.73
CA GLU A 272 -19.00 -45.33 0.41
C GLU A 272 -18.17 -46.58 0.15
N GLU A 273 -16.89 -46.61 0.57
CA GLU A 273 -16.04 -47.80 0.47
C GLU A 273 -16.53 -48.93 1.38
N GLU A 274 -16.92 -48.63 2.64
CA GLU A 274 -17.52 -49.61 3.55
C GLU A 274 -18.83 -50.18 2.99
N SER A 275 -19.68 -49.31 2.46
CA SER A 275 -20.95 -49.74 1.83
C SER A 275 -20.70 -50.63 0.62
N ARG A 276 -19.70 -50.28 -0.21
CA ARG A 276 -19.30 -51.09 -1.38
C ARG A 276 -18.72 -52.45 -0.96
N ALA A 277 -17.82 -52.45 0.07
CA ALA A 277 -17.25 -53.68 0.60
C ALA A 277 -18.27 -54.61 1.22
N LEU A 278 -19.29 -54.04 1.89
CA LEU A 278 -20.43 -54.81 2.42
C LEU A 278 -21.33 -55.37 1.31
N ALA A 279 -21.60 -54.61 0.27
CA ALA A 279 -22.36 -55.09 -0.91
C ALA A 279 -21.59 -56.22 -1.63
N ASP A 280 -20.28 -56.06 -1.80
CA ASP A 280 -19.40 -57.10 -2.40
C ASP A 280 -19.36 -58.38 -1.55
N ARG A 281 -19.37 -58.27 -0.22
CA ARG A 281 -19.44 -59.42 0.72
C ARG A 281 -20.78 -60.11 0.61
N LEU A 282 -21.87 -59.40 0.47
CA LEU A 282 -23.22 -59.94 0.24
C LEU A 282 -23.33 -60.69 -1.08
N VAL A 283 -22.73 -60.13 -2.14
CA VAL A 283 -22.75 -60.75 -3.51
C VAL A 283 -21.86 -61.99 -3.58
N LYS A 284 -20.73 -62.03 -2.86
CA LYS A 284 -19.80 -63.14 -2.90
C LYS A 284 -20.11 -64.32 -1.96
N GLY A 285 -21.13 -64.17 -1.13
CA GLY A 285 -21.52 -65.23 -0.15
C GLY A 285 -22.39 -66.32 -0.80
N GLN A 286 -21.80 -67.35 -1.39
CA GLN A 286 -22.48 -68.60 -1.68
C GLN A 286 -22.58 -69.39 -0.36
N VAL A 287 -23.77 -69.48 0.16
CA VAL A 287 -24.03 -70.21 1.43
C VAL A 287 -24.90 -71.45 1.11
N SER A 288 -24.60 -72.58 1.78
CA SER A 288 -25.34 -73.82 1.59
C SER A 288 -26.83 -73.67 2.04
N ARG A 289 -27.70 -74.33 1.33
CA ARG A 289 -29.16 -74.11 1.40
C ARG A 289 -29.83 -74.33 2.78
N ALA A 290 -29.18 -74.98 3.73
CA ALA A 290 -29.72 -75.23 5.07
C ALA A 290 -29.30 -74.16 6.09
N GLU A 291 -28.15 -73.55 5.89
CA GLU A 291 -27.74 -72.34 6.60
C GLU A 291 -28.28 -71.07 5.92
N GLU A 292 -28.81 -71.24 4.64
CA GLU A 292 -29.33 -70.14 3.85
C GLU A 292 -30.57 -69.50 4.46
N GLU A 293 -31.46 -70.27 5.11
CA GLU A 293 -32.69 -69.64 5.65
C GLU A 293 -32.40 -68.84 6.96
N GLU A 294 -31.54 -69.33 7.79
CA GLU A 294 -31.13 -68.62 9.02
C GLU A 294 -30.13 -67.50 8.72
N THR A 295 -29.19 -67.76 7.82
CA THR A 295 -28.25 -66.74 7.33
C THR A 295 -28.93 -65.72 6.40
N THR A 296 -29.92 -66.19 5.60
CA THR A 296 -30.72 -65.27 4.75
C THR A 296 -31.55 -64.32 5.63
N PHE A 297 -32.08 -64.85 6.73
CA PHE A 297 -32.85 -64.02 7.67
C PHE A 297 -31.96 -63.04 8.44
N VAL A 298 -30.75 -63.50 8.86
CA VAL A 298 -29.79 -62.64 9.49
C VAL A 298 -29.26 -61.60 8.52
N VAL A 299 -28.89 -62.04 7.29
CA VAL A 299 -28.46 -61.17 6.18
C VAL A 299 -29.55 -60.21 5.78
N GLN A 300 -30.82 -60.68 5.70
CA GLN A 300 -31.95 -59.81 5.40
C GLN A 300 -32.17 -58.76 6.49
N ARG A 301 -32.01 -59.16 7.75
CA ARG A 301 -32.10 -58.24 8.91
C ARG A 301 -30.92 -57.26 8.93
N GLU A 302 -29.73 -57.75 8.65
CA GLU A 302 -28.54 -56.88 8.49
C GLU A 302 -28.72 -55.94 7.26
N LEU A 303 -29.29 -56.45 6.15
CA LEU A 303 -29.61 -55.70 4.95
C LEU A 303 -30.63 -54.59 5.24
N ASP A 304 -31.65 -54.90 6.06
CA ASP A 304 -32.69 -53.93 6.40
C ASP A 304 -32.12 -52.87 7.38
N VAL A 305 -31.25 -53.27 8.32
CA VAL A 305 -30.49 -52.33 9.14
C VAL A 305 -29.53 -51.50 8.29
N LEU A 306 -28.82 -52.16 7.33
CA LEU A 306 -27.92 -51.46 6.43
C LEU A 306 -28.66 -50.52 5.45
N ARG A 307 -29.87 -50.97 4.97
CA ARG A 307 -30.73 -50.08 4.16
C ARG A 307 -31.19 -48.88 4.97
N HIS A 308 -31.55 -49.10 6.22
CA HIS A 308 -31.96 -48.01 7.08
C HIS A 308 -30.76 -47.05 7.37
N THR A 309 -29.63 -47.62 7.71
CA THR A 309 -28.40 -46.82 7.88
C THR A 309 -27.91 -46.21 6.57
N HIS A 310 -28.06 -46.91 5.43
CA HIS A 310 -27.76 -46.35 4.10
C HIS A 310 -28.70 -45.20 3.72
N LEU A 311 -30.00 -45.36 4.01
CA LEU A 311 -30.99 -44.29 3.84
C LEU A 311 -30.67 -43.11 4.75
N GLU A 312 -30.26 -43.36 5.99
CA GLU A 312 -29.89 -42.34 6.94
C GLU A 312 -28.57 -41.66 6.53
N THR A 313 -27.58 -42.47 6.13
CA THR A 313 -26.29 -41.93 5.62
C THR A 313 -26.45 -41.25 4.26
N THR A 314 -27.36 -41.76 3.36
CA THR A 314 -27.68 -41.06 2.10
C THR A 314 -28.42 -39.76 2.37
N HIS A 315 -29.28 -39.75 3.38
CA HIS A 315 -29.96 -38.52 3.79
C HIS A 315 -28.92 -37.52 4.40
N GLN A 316 -28.04 -38.01 5.28
CA GLN A 316 -26.93 -37.19 5.79
C GLN A 316 -25.97 -36.77 4.68
N LEU A 317 -25.70 -37.66 3.71
CA LEU A 317 -24.91 -37.37 2.53
C LEU A 317 -25.60 -36.34 1.63
N ALA A 318 -26.92 -36.45 1.46
CA ALA A 318 -27.67 -35.45 0.71
C ALA A 318 -27.66 -34.10 1.40
N LEU A 319 -27.85 -34.07 2.73
CA LEU A 319 -27.74 -32.85 3.54
C LEU A 319 -26.32 -32.30 3.53
N ALA A 320 -25.28 -33.17 3.66
CA ALA A 320 -23.91 -32.80 3.56
C ALA A 320 -23.54 -32.29 2.16
N ASN A 321 -24.06 -32.97 1.10
CA ASN A 321 -23.90 -32.55 -0.29
C ASN A 321 -24.62 -31.24 -0.60
N GLU A 322 -25.77 -31.01 0.01
CA GLU A 322 -26.49 -29.73 -0.11
C GLU A 322 -25.71 -28.62 0.60
N LYS A 323 -25.18 -28.96 1.77
CA LYS A 323 -24.28 -28.05 2.50
C LYS A 323 -22.93 -27.84 1.78
N ILE A 324 -22.39 -28.92 1.20
CA ILE A 324 -21.22 -28.85 0.29
C ILE A 324 -21.55 -28.02 -0.95
N ARG A 325 -22.73 -28.23 -1.55
CA ARG A 325 -23.16 -27.47 -2.74
C ARG A 325 -23.36 -25.99 -2.42
N SER A 326 -24.00 -25.69 -1.28
CA SER A 326 -24.15 -24.31 -0.83
C SER A 326 -22.79 -23.66 -0.48
N LEU A 327 -21.91 -24.42 0.18
CA LEU A 327 -20.55 -23.97 0.49
C LEU A 327 -19.68 -23.90 -0.77
N SER A 328 -19.86 -24.83 -1.74
CA SER A 328 -19.16 -24.79 -3.03
C SER A 328 -19.64 -23.63 -3.89
N LEU A 329 -20.94 -23.32 -3.87
CA LEU A 329 -21.47 -22.13 -4.54
C LEU A 329 -20.90 -20.84 -3.90
N MET A 330 -20.90 -20.80 -2.55
CA MET A 330 -20.26 -19.67 -1.85
C MET A 330 -18.73 -19.64 -2.07
N MET A 331 -18.08 -20.81 -2.14
CA MET A 331 -16.68 -20.91 -2.49
C MET A 331 -16.41 -20.55 -3.96
N GLU A 332 -17.29 -20.96 -4.86
CA GLU A 332 -17.19 -20.65 -6.29
C GLU A 332 -17.44 -19.16 -6.54
N GLU A 333 -18.41 -18.58 -5.81
CA GLU A 333 -18.64 -17.13 -5.79
C GLU A 333 -17.46 -16.37 -5.17
N THR A 334 -16.90 -16.91 -4.07
CA THR A 334 -15.70 -16.32 -3.44
C THR A 334 -14.44 -16.64 -4.22
N GLN A 335 -14.37 -17.78 -4.90
CA GLN A 335 -13.21 -18.17 -5.71
C GLN A 335 -13.24 -17.49 -7.08
N THR A 336 -14.43 -17.30 -7.68
CA THR A 336 -14.59 -16.44 -8.87
C THR A 336 -14.31 -14.99 -8.54
N SER A 337 -14.79 -14.52 -7.37
CA SER A 337 -14.45 -13.18 -6.87
C SER A 337 -12.96 -13.05 -6.53
N ARG A 338 -12.36 -14.08 -5.93
CA ARG A 338 -10.92 -14.15 -5.68
C ARG A 338 -10.11 -14.30 -6.95
N GLN A 339 -10.55 -15.19 -7.86
CA GLN A 339 -9.89 -15.40 -9.14
C GLN A 339 -9.93 -14.12 -9.97
N SER A 340 -11.09 -13.49 -10.01
CA SER A 340 -11.24 -12.17 -10.62
C SER A 340 -10.36 -11.12 -9.93
N SER A 341 -10.27 -11.17 -8.60
CA SER A 341 -9.39 -10.27 -7.84
C SER A 341 -7.92 -10.59 -8.04
N ILE A 342 -7.57 -11.90 -8.15
CA ILE A 342 -6.18 -12.35 -8.44
C ILE A 342 -5.83 -11.99 -9.88
N GLU A 343 -6.73 -12.23 -10.83
CA GLU A 343 -6.52 -11.86 -12.23
C GLU A 343 -6.39 -10.35 -12.37
N GLU A 344 -7.19 -9.61 -11.60
CA GLU A 344 -7.08 -8.16 -11.57
C GLU A 344 -5.81 -7.67 -10.84
N ILE A 345 -5.40 -8.37 -9.77
CA ILE A 345 -4.11 -8.10 -9.10
C ILE A 345 -2.95 -8.49 -10.02
N THR A 346 -3.06 -9.63 -10.70
CA THR A 346 -2.03 -10.08 -11.66
C THR A 346 -1.95 -9.12 -12.84
N LEU A 347 -3.12 -8.73 -13.37
CA LEU A 347 -3.18 -7.72 -14.42
C LEU A 347 -2.65 -6.36 -13.94
N LYS A 348 -2.94 -6.00 -12.69
CA LYS A 348 -2.36 -4.79 -12.08
C LYS A 348 -0.87 -4.92 -11.79
N GLN A 349 -0.42 -6.12 -11.39
CA GLN A 349 1.01 -6.41 -11.24
C GLN A 349 1.73 -6.37 -12.60
N GLU A 350 1.13 -6.97 -13.63
CA GLU A 350 1.66 -6.87 -14.99
C GLU A 350 1.64 -5.42 -15.50
N GLN A 351 0.57 -4.68 -15.17
CA GLN A 351 0.49 -3.25 -15.48
C GLN A 351 1.49 -2.42 -14.66
N LEU A 352 1.72 -2.80 -13.39
CA LEU A 352 2.77 -2.20 -12.57
C LEU A 352 4.15 -2.52 -13.13
N GLN A 353 4.37 -3.77 -13.50
CA GLN A 353 5.61 -4.21 -14.11
C GLN A 353 5.86 -3.52 -15.46
N GLN A 354 4.82 -3.45 -16.31
CA GLN A 354 4.87 -2.68 -17.55
C GLN A 354 5.09 -1.18 -17.31
N ARG A 355 4.56 -0.66 -16.20
CA ARG A 355 4.79 0.73 -15.81
C ARG A 355 6.18 0.93 -15.22
N GLU A 356 6.70 -0.06 -14.46
CA GLU A 356 8.08 -0.05 -13.99
C GLU A 356 9.05 -0.14 -15.17
N GLU A 357 8.79 -1.03 -16.12
CA GLU A 357 9.54 -1.11 -17.38
C GLU A 357 9.39 0.17 -18.21
N MET A 358 8.17 0.74 -18.21
CA MET A 358 7.93 2.02 -18.87
C MET A 358 8.62 3.18 -18.13
N ILE A 359 8.63 3.15 -16.80
CA ILE A 359 9.37 4.12 -15.98
C ILE A 359 10.87 3.97 -16.21
N GLU A 360 11.37 2.74 -16.27
CA GLU A 360 12.76 2.44 -16.57
C GLU A 360 13.12 2.90 -18.00
N CYS A 361 12.25 2.60 -18.96
CA CYS A 361 12.37 3.09 -20.33
C CYS A 361 12.26 4.63 -20.41
N LEU A 362 11.33 5.22 -19.65
CA LEU A 362 11.18 6.68 -19.58
C LEU A 362 12.35 7.33 -18.82
N GLN A 363 12.94 6.63 -17.84
CA GLN A 363 14.16 7.07 -17.18
C GLN A 363 15.36 7.00 -18.11
N GLU A 364 15.45 5.92 -18.90
CA GLU A 364 16.45 5.82 -19.97
C GLU A 364 16.24 6.90 -21.04
N GLU A 365 14.98 7.10 -21.44
CA GLU A 365 14.64 8.18 -22.38
C GLU A 365 14.87 9.56 -21.76
N LEU A 366 14.59 9.73 -20.46
CA LEU A 366 14.89 10.96 -19.73
C LEU A 366 16.40 11.21 -19.68
N VAL A 367 17.18 10.14 -19.45
CA VAL A 367 18.66 10.24 -19.51
C VAL A 367 19.09 10.62 -20.93
N LYS A 368 18.50 9.97 -21.95
CA LYS A 368 18.76 10.32 -23.36
C LYS A 368 18.31 11.74 -23.70
N VAL A 369 17.14 12.17 -23.15
CA VAL A 369 16.65 13.54 -23.34
C VAL A 369 17.57 14.53 -22.62
N ARG A 370 17.99 14.23 -21.39
CA ARG A 370 18.94 15.07 -20.68
C ARG A 370 20.33 15.11 -21.33
N LEU A 371 20.74 13.96 -21.93
CA LEU A 371 21.96 13.94 -22.73
C LEU A 371 21.77 14.84 -23.97
N ARG A 372 20.61 14.70 -24.67
CA ARG A 372 20.27 15.58 -25.78
C ARG A 372 20.05 17.03 -25.34
N GLU A 373 19.52 17.24 -24.14
CA GLU A 373 19.36 18.57 -23.57
C GLU A 373 20.74 19.19 -23.27
N ALA A 374 21.66 18.38 -22.71
CA ALA A 374 23.04 18.81 -22.53
C ALA A 374 23.77 19.01 -23.87
N GLU A 375 23.48 18.14 -24.87
CA GLU A 375 23.95 18.31 -26.25
C GLU A 375 23.32 19.54 -26.89
N ASN A 376 22.00 19.75 -26.69
CA ASN A 376 21.29 20.92 -27.16
C ASN A 376 21.75 22.20 -26.44
N ASP A 377 22.01 22.12 -25.13
CA ASP A 377 22.59 23.24 -24.38
C ASP A 377 24.05 23.55 -24.81
N ALA A 378 24.78 22.52 -25.22
CA ALA A 378 26.05 22.72 -25.88
C ALA A 378 25.88 23.34 -27.26
N LEU A 379 24.88 22.82 -28.01
CA LEU A 379 24.51 23.35 -29.32
C LEU A 379 23.92 24.76 -29.22
N ILE A 380 23.10 25.02 -28.20
CA ILE A 380 22.56 26.36 -27.90
C ILE A 380 23.70 27.32 -27.52
N ARG A 381 24.69 26.85 -26.79
CA ARG A 381 25.89 27.65 -26.52
C ARG A 381 26.70 27.93 -27.78
N ASP A 382 26.85 26.88 -28.61
CA ASP A 382 27.49 27.01 -29.91
C ASP A 382 26.66 27.91 -30.88
N LEU A 383 25.34 27.67 -30.91
CA LEU A 383 24.42 28.50 -31.69
C LEU A 383 24.32 29.93 -31.16
N ARG A 384 24.41 30.15 -29.86
CA ARG A 384 24.48 31.49 -29.26
C ARG A 384 25.78 32.19 -29.61
N SER A 385 26.87 31.42 -29.63
CA SER A 385 28.15 31.93 -30.12
C SER A 385 28.06 32.29 -31.61
N ARG A 386 27.39 31.38 -32.35
CA ARG A 386 27.15 31.57 -33.81
C ARG A 386 26.11 32.63 -34.11
N ILE A 387 25.10 32.79 -33.23
CA ILE A 387 24.15 33.89 -33.31
C ILE A 387 24.86 35.21 -32.99
N HIS A 388 25.78 35.19 -32.03
CA HIS A 388 26.57 36.37 -31.73
C HIS A 388 27.49 36.73 -32.91
N GLU A 389 28.07 35.73 -33.55
CA GLU A 389 28.82 35.91 -34.81
C GLU A 389 27.86 36.38 -35.93
N LEU A 390 26.68 35.76 -36.04
CA LEU A 390 25.68 36.13 -37.05
C LEU A 390 24.93 37.43 -36.72
N GLU A 391 24.87 37.83 -35.46
CA GLU A 391 24.35 39.17 -35.07
C GLU A 391 25.36 40.27 -35.38
N GLU A 392 26.67 39.96 -35.32
CA GLU A 392 27.68 40.82 -35.89
C GLU A 392 27.58 40.84 -37.44
N ASP A 393 27.36 39.67 -38.05
CA ASP A 393 27.15 39.59 -39.50
C ASP A 393 25.80 40.20 -39.94
N LYS A 394 24.71 40.06 -39.10
CA LYS A 394 23.41 40.66 -39.33
C LYS A 394 23.38 42.18 -39.17
N LYS A 395 24.35 42.72 -38.51
CA LYS A 395 24.56 44.15 -38.48
C LYS A 395 24.95 44.68 -39.87
N THR A 396 25.42 43.73 -40.71
CA THR A 396 25.81 44.04 -42.08
C THR A 396 24.78 43.64 -43.15
N LEU A 397 23.70 42.93 -42.81
CA LEU A 397 22.69 42.43 -43.73
C LEU A 397 21.26 42.71 -43.23
N ARG A 398 20.90 43.97 -43.05
CA ARG A 398 19.51 44.42 -43.01
C ARG A 398 19.13 44.89 -44.39
N GLU A 399 18.57 43.96 -45.11
CA GLU A 399 17.49 44.23 -46.11
C GLU A 399 16.95 42.91 -46.65
N ILE A 400 15.64 42.87 -46.68
CA ILE A 400 14.75 41.98 -47.45
C ILE A 400 13.88 41.03 -46.63
N THR A 401 12.68 41.28 -46.76
CA THR A 401 11.37 40.93 -46.19
C THR A 401 10.83 39.50 -46.53
N PRO A 402 9.54 39.26 -46.33
CA PRO A 402 9.09 38.31 -45.31
C PRO A 402 8.22 37.16 -45.89
N ASP A 403 7.75 36.40 -45.01
CA ASP A 403 6.44 35.69 -45.04
C ASP A 403 6.40 34.18 -45.17
N ASN A 404 5.56 33.66 -44.33
CA ASN A 404 4.90 32.35 -44.31
C ASN A 404 5.41 31.27 -43.32
N SER A 405 4.90 31.38 -42.12
CA SER A 405 4.99 30.22 -41.22
C SER A 405 3.87 30.14 -40.17
N VAL A 406 2.67 30.58 -40.46
CA VAL A 406 1.56 30.45 -39.49
C VAL A 406 0.70 29.19 -39.75
N ALA A 407 0.70 28.68 -40.98
CA ALA A 407 -0.14 27.54 -41.35
C ALA A 407 0.38 26.18 -40.82
N HIS A 408 1.70 26.00 -40.68
CA HIS A 408 2.29 24.72 -40.28
C HIS A 408 2.14 24.42 -38.78
N LEU A 409 2.09 25.47 -37.97
CA LEU A 409 1.93 25.31 -36.51
C LEU A 409 0.50 24.99 -36.09
N GLN A 410 -0.50 25.24 -36.93
CA GLN A 410 -1.89 24.89 -36.63
C GLN A 410 -2.21 23.40 -36.90
N GLU A 411 -1.56 22.78 -37.86
CA GLU A 411 -1.74 21.36 -38.16
C GLU A 411 -1.10 20.46 -37.07
N GLU A 412 0.06 20.84 -36.53
CA GLU A 412 0.69 20.10 -35.43
C GLU A 412 -0.11 20.17 -34.14
N LEU A 413 -0.77 21.31 -33.87
CA LEU A 413 -1.61 21.47 -32.67
C LEU A 413 -2.86 20.58 -32.72
N ILE A 414 -3.40 20.31 -33.90
CA ILE A 414 -4.56 19.42 -34.07
C ILE A 414 -4.14 17.96 -33.89
N ALA A 415 -2.98 17.58 -34.38
CA ALA A 415 -2.46 16.22 -34.23
C ALA A 415 -2.11 15.86 -32.75
N VAL A 416 -1.67 16.83 -31.99
CA VAL A 416 -1.39 16.66 -30.54
C VAL A 416 -2.69 16.53 -29.76
N LYS A 417 -3.71 17.34 -30.06
CA LYS A 417 -5.03 17.26 -29.40
C LYS A 417 -5.77 15.94 -29.67
N LEU A 418 -5.55 15.34 -30.84
CA LEU A 418 -6.16 14.03 -31.14
C LEU A 418 -5.55 12.90 -30.32
N ARG A 419 -4.22 12.91 -30.15
CA ARG A 419 -3.53 11.93 -29.30
C ARG A 419 -3.85 12.09 -27.82
N GLU A 420 -4.09 13.31 -27.37
CA GLU A 420 -4.53 13.61 -26.01
C GLU A 420 -5.94 13.03 -25.74
N ALA A 421 -6.83 13.10 -26.72
CA ALA A 421 -8.19 12.56 -26.58
C ALA A 421 -8.21 11.01 -26.53
N GLU A 422 -7.35 10.35 -27.29
CA GLU A 422 -7.23 8.87 -27.27
C GLU A 422 -6.62 8.36 -25.95
N ALA A 423 -5.64 9.06 -25.44
CA ALA A 423 -5.06 8.77 -24.13
C ALA A 423 -6.09 8.91 -22.99
N ASN A 424 -6.91 9.95 -23.05
CA ASN A 424 -7.97 10.22 -22.08
C ASN A 424 -9.09 9.16 -22.07
N LEU A 425 -9.37 8.53 -23.20
CA LEU A 425 -10.35 7.43 -23.29
C LEU A 425 -9.84 6.15 -22.61
N SER A 426 -8.59 5.80 -22.84
CA SER A 426 -7.95 4.65 -22.19
C SER A 426 -7.83 4.82 -20.69
N LEU A 427 -7.68 6.04 -20.23
CA LEU A 427 -7.64 6.46 -18.84
C LEU A 427 -8.96 6.29 -18.10
N LYS A 428 -10.07 6.55 -18.80
CA LYS A 428 -11.42 6.40 -18.26
C LYS A 428 -11.78 4.93 -17.97
N ASP A 429 -11.30 4.02 -18.81
CA ASP A 429 -11.55 2.58 -18.68
C ASP A 429 -10.79 1.96 -17.49
N LEU A 430 -9.55 2.37 -17.29
CA LEU A 430 -8.73 1.96 -16.14
C LEU A 430 -9.31 2.43 -14.80
N ARG A 431 -9.89 3.61 -14.75
CA ARG A 431 -10.60 4.14 -13.58
C ARG A 431 -11.83 3.33 -13.22
N HIS A 432 -12.58 2.91 -14.23
CA HIS A 432 -13.78 2.10 -13.99
C HIS A 432 -13.42 0.78 -13.29
N ARG A 433 -12.32 0.14 -13.69
CA ARG A 433 -11.87 -1.13 -13.11
C ARG A 433 -11.37 -1.02 -11.66
N VAL A 434 -10.66 0.06 -11.35
CA VAL A 434 -10.23 0.32 -9.96
C VAL A 434 -11.42 0.64 -9.05
N THR A 435 -12.48 1.27 -9.61
CA THR A 435 -13.73 1.55 -8.91
C THR A 435 -14.46 0.27 -8.50
N GLU A 436 -14.49 -0.69 -9.36
CA GLU A 436 -15.18 -1.96 -9.13
C GLU A 436 -14.53 -2.76 -8.00
N LEU A 437 -13.21 -2.81 -7.95
CA LEU A 437 -12.44 -3.47 -6.90
C LEU A 437 -12.59 -2.80 -5.52
N SER A 438 -12.64 -1.49 -5.52
CA SER A 438 -12.83 -0.69 -4.32
C SER A 438 -14.17 -0.95 -3.65
N ASN A 439 -15.23 -1.02 -4.47
CA ASN A 439 -16.57 -1.34 -3.98
C ASN A 439 -16.69 -2.78 -3.48
N GLN A 440 -15.91 -3.69 -4.07
CA GLN A 440 -15.84 -5.08 -3.60
C GLN A 440 -15.11 -5.17 -2.26
N TRP A 441 -14.04 -4.42 -2.10
CA TRP A 441 -13.27 -4.39 -0.85
C TRP A 441 -14.05 -3.73 0.29
N GLN A 442 -14.78 -2.64 -0.01
CA GLN A 442 -15.65 -2.01 0.98
C GLN A 442 -16.82 -2.89 1.39
N ARG A 443 -17.39 -3.70 0.47
CA ARG A 443 -18.38 -4.71 0.82
C ARG A 443 -17.79 -5.77 1.73
N HIS A 444 -16.59 -6.24 1.46
CA HIS A 444 -15.85 -7.16 2.33
C HIS A 444 -15.59 -6.59 3.73
N LEU A 445 -15.27 -5.30 3.82
CA LEU A 445 -15.07 -4.59 5.09
C LEU A 445 -16.37 -4.34 5.86
N GLN A 446 -17.51 -4.28 5.17
CA GLN A 446 -18.82 -4.09 5.80
C GLN A 446 -19.43 -5.40 6.32
N GLU A 447 -19.10 -6.52 5.71
CA GLU A 447 -19.59 -7.85 6.11
C GLU A 447 -18.93 -8.37 7.40
N HIS A 448 -17.83 -7.74 7.86
CA HIS A 448 -16.96 -8.19 8.94
C HIS A 448 -17.12 -7.46 10.29
N LYS A 449 -18.31 -6.90 10.54
CA LYS A 449 -18.62 -6.18 11.79
C LYS A 449 -19.69 -6.86 12.62
N GLN A 450 -19.33 -7.86 13.42
CA GLN A 450 -19.98 -8.29 14.69
C GLN A 450 -19.21 -9.52 15.22
N GLU A 451 -18.86 -9.68 16.40
CA GLU A 451 -19.27 -9.30 17.75
C GLU A 451 -18.10 -9.31 18.76
N PRO A 452 -18.33 -8.95 20.01
CA PRO A 452 -17.31 -8.50 20.94
C PRO A 452 -16.94 -9.55 21.99
N VAL A 453 -15.83 -9.39 22.67
CA VAL A 453 -15.61 -9.70 24.11
C VAL A 453 -14.30 -9.05 24.56
N ASN A 454 -14.35 -8.08 25.36
CA ASN A 454 -14.32 -7.97 26.81
C ASN A 454 -12.96 -8.20 27.48
N SER A 455 -12.64 -7.25 28.29
CA SER A 455 -11.75 -7.20 29.48
C SER A 455 -10.25 -7.16 29.20
N GLY A 456 -9.51 -6.34 29.79
CA GLY A 456 -9.67 -5.52 30.96
C GLY A 456 -8.38 -4.75 31.25
N GLU A 457 -8.57 -3.67 31.90
CA GLU A 457 -7.65 -2.99 32.80
C GLU A 457 -6.26 -2.57 32.31
N ALA A 458 -6.12 -1.32 32.11
CA ALA A 458 -5.80 -0.22 33.00
C ALA A 458 -4.33 -0.15 33.40
N HIS A 459 -3.67 0.83 33.02
CA HIS A 459 -3.12 1.85 33.90
C HIS A 459 -2.51 3.00 33.11
N SER A 460 -3.12 4.11 33.30
CA SER A 460 -2.63 5.43 32.89
C SER A 460 -1.42 5.82 33.72
N THR A 461 -0.41 6.26 33.10
CA THR A 461 0.45 7.30 33.66
C THR A 461 0.78 8.31 32.59
N PRO A 462 0.56 9.59 32.85
CA PRO A 462 0.92 10.61 31.88
C PRO A 462 2.43 10.83 31.94
N LYS A 463 3.13 10.29 30.97
CA LYS A 463 4.53 10.67 30.77
C LYS A 463 4.54 12.09 30.21
N LYS A 464 5.02 13.01 31.04
CA LYS A 464 5.45 14.33 30.62
C LYS A 464 6.35 14.19 29.40
N LEU A 465 5.89 14.77 28.30
CA LEU A 465 6.67 15.01 27.10
C LEU A 465 7.94 15.80 27.48
N LEU A 466 9.06 15.18 27.44
CA LEU A 466 10.30 15.87 27.23
C LEU A 466 10.33 16.31 25.77
N LEU A 467 9.80 17.51 25.53
CA LEU A 467 9.98 18.24 24.28
C LEU A 467 11.49 18.43 24.06
N TRP A 468 12.05 17.57 23.24
CA TRP A 468 13.34 17.81 22.65
C TRP A 468 13.19 18.98 21.67
N ASN A 469 13.72 20.08 22.07
CA ASN A 469 13.76 21.32 21.30
C ASN A 469 14.79 21.16 20.20
N TRP A 470 14.35 20.55 19.09
CA TRP A 470 15.18 20.28 17.90
C TRP A 470 15.78 21.57 17.33
N ARG A 471 15.06 22.69 17.50
CA ARG A 471 15.54 24.03 17.07
C ARG A 471 16.79 24.56 17.81
N LEU A 472 17.10 24.06 19.00
CA LEU A 472 18.22 24.59 19.78
C LEU A 472 19.58 23.98 19.48
N LYS A 473 19.62 22.90 18.68
CA LYS A 473 20.89 22.26 18.27
C LYS A 473 21.36 22.57 16.85
N PHE A 474 20.62 23.40 16.10
CA PHE A 474 20.93 23.74 14.71
C PHE A 474 21.19 25.24 14.49
N LYS A 475 21.87 25.87 15.45
CA LYS A 475 22.61 27.11 15.20
C LYS A 475 24.10 26.86 15.31
#